data_68a9f9daccee8668f47dc6f990b2f410
#
_entry.id   68a9f9daccee8668f47dc6f990b2f410
#
_cell.length_a   1.000
_cell.length_b   1.000
_cell.length_c   1.000
_cell.angle_alpha   90.00
_cell.angle_beta   90.00
_cell.angle_gamma   90.00
#
_symmetry.space_group_name_H-M   'P 1'
#
loop_
_entity.id
_entity.type
_entity.pdbx_description
1 polymer ?
#
loop_
_entity_poly.entity_id
_entity_poly.type
_entity_poly.pdbx_seq_one_letter_code
_entity_poly.pdbx_strand_id
1 'polypeptide(L)'
;HTAYRRQRQMCIRDRDKEIEDPISKTQVDTLTKNAKDFGLTHYGMMHPKNGIIHVVGPERGLTLPGMTIVCGDSHTSTHGAMGAIAFGIGTSEVEMVLASQCILQSRPKTMRITVDGELGKGVTAKDVALYMMSKMTTSGATGYFVEYAGSAIRNLTMEGRLTLCNLSIEMGAR
;
A
#
# COMPACT_ATOMS: atom_id res chain seq x y z
N HIS A 1 6.57 -5.96 15.54
CA HIS A 1 5.78 -6.88 14.70
C HIS A 1 4.44 -7.29 15.32
N THR A 2 4.32 -7.43 16.65
CA THR A 2 3.10 -7.89 17.32
C THR A 2 2.04 -6.77 17.40
N ALA A 3 2.43 -5.54 17.66
CA ALA A 3 1.53 -4.37 17.73
C ALA A 3 0.87 -4.08 16.38
N TYR A 4 1.61 -4.19 15.27
CA TYR A 4 1.12 -3.96 13.92
C TYR A 4 0.10 -5.03 13.47
N ARG A 5 0.30 -6.30 13.84
CA ARG A 5 -0.69 -7.37 13.60
C ARG A 5 -1.97 -7.17 14.40
N ARG A 6 -1.87 -6.71 15.66
CA ARG A 6 -3.05 -6.41 16.49
C ARG A 6 -3.86 -5.26 15.94
N GLN A 7 -3.21 -4.20 15.47
CA GLN A 7 -3.88 -3.04 14.86
C GLN A 7 -4.62 -3.42 13.57
N ARG A 8 -4.06 -4.29 12.72
CA ARG A 8 -4.76 -4.84 11.54
C ARG A 8 -5.96 -5.71 11.89
N GLN A 9 -5.86 -6.55 12.91
CA GLN A 9 -6.98 -7.37 13.36
C GLN A 9 -8.11 -6.52 13.96
N MET A 10 -7.78 -5.48 14.71
CA MET A 10 -8.74 -4.54 15.28
C MET A 10 -9.55 -3.79 14.22
N CYS A 11 -8.93 -3.38 13.11
CA CYS A 11 -9.64 -2.67 12.04
C CYS A 11 -10.71 -3.51 11.33
N ILE A 12 -10.62 -4.84 11.35
CA ILE A 12 -11.50 -5.73 10.57
C ILE A 12 -12.48 -6.51 11.44
N ARG A 13 -12.05 -7.02 12.59
CA ARG A 13 -12.85 -7.93 13.43
C ARG A 13 -13.41 -7.32 14.71
N ASP A 14 -12.75 -6.34 15.27
CA ASP A 14 -13.01 -5.86 16.63
C ASP A 14 -13.34 -4.35 16.66
N ARG A 15 -14.02 -3.87 15.63
CA ARG A 15 -14.41 -2.44 15.53
C ARG A 15 -15.23 -1.96 16.74
N ASP A 16 -16.00 -2.87 17.32
CA ASP A 16 -16.91 -2.59 18.43
C ASP A 16 -16.26 -2.79 19.80
N LYS A 17 -15.00 -3.22 19.83
CA LYS A 17 -14.28 -3.47 21.09
C LYS A 17 -13.44 -2.26 21.48
N GLU A 18 -13.35 -2.04 22.78
CA GLU A 18 -12.46 -1.04 23.32
C GLU A 18 -10.99 -1.40 23.06
N ILE A 19 -10.17 -0.38 22.76
CA ILE A 19 -8.73 -0.57 22.55
C ILE A 19 -8.08 -0.80 23.91
N GLU A 20 -7.66 -2.03 24.19
CA GLU A 20 -7.07 -2.41 25.48
C GLU A 20 -5.67 -1.84 25.70
N ASP A 21 -4.86 -1.71 24.62
CA ASP A 21 -3.51 -1.15 24.71
C ASP A 21 -3.55 0.39 24.80
N PRO A 22 -3.06 0.99 25.92
CA PRO A 22 -3.13 2.43 26.12
C PRO A 22 -2.37 3.24 25.08
N ILE A 23 -1.27 2.69 24.53
CA ILE A 23 -0.45 3.36 23.50
C ILE A 23 -1.24 3.43 22.20
N SER A 24 -1.81 2.30 21.77
CA SER A 24 -2.66 2.24 20.59
C SER A 24 -3.88 3.13 20.71
N LYS A 25 -4.50 3.17 21.89
CA LYS A 25 -5.64 4.07 22.17
C LYS A 25 -5.23 5.54 22.01
N THR A 26 -4.12 5.94 22.62
CA THR A 26 -3.60 7.31 22.52
C THR A 26 -3.34 7.71 21.05
N GLN A 27 -2.78 6.80 20.24
CA GLN A 27 -2.53 7.06 18.82
C GLN A 27 -3.82 7.28 18.05
N VAL A 28 -4.84 6.44 18.24
CA VAL A 28 -6.13 6.56 17.56
C VAL A 28 -6.89 7.81 18.00
N ASP A 29 -6.91 8.10 19.30
CA ASP A 29 -7.57 9.27 19.87
C ASP A 29 -6.90 10.57 19.36
N THR A 30 -5.57 10.59 19.33
CA THR A 30 -4.79 11.73 18.81
C THR A 30 -5.04 11.95 17.33
N LEU A 31 -5.03 10.89 16.51
CA LEU A 31 -5.35 10.98 15.09
C LEU A 31 -6.75 11.53 14.86
N THR A 32 -7.73 11.02 15.61
CA THR A 32 -9.13 11.46 15.51
C THR A 32 -9.27 12.93 15.89
N LYS A 33 -8.62 13.34 16.98
CA LYS A 33 -8.60 14.75 17.41
C LYS A 33 -7.97 15.65 16.35
N ASN A 34 -6.78 15.29 15.86
CA ASN A 34 -6.06 16.08 14.87
C ASN A 34 -6.85 16.20 13.57
N ALA A 35 -7.44 15.10 13.08
CA ALA A 35 -8.28 15.15 11.89
C ALA A 35 -9.45 16.14 12.03
N LYS A 36 -10.07 16.19 13.21
CA LYS A 36 -11.13 17.14 13.53
C LYS A 36 -10.61 18.59 13.60
N ASP A 37 -9.51 18.80 14.31
CA ASP A 37 -8.93 20.12 14.53
C ASP A 37 -8.47 20.78 13.20
N PHE A 38 -7.99 19.97 12.26
CA PHE A 38 -7.56 20.42 10.94
C PHE A 38 -8.63 20.30 9.84
N GLY A 39 -9.85 19.91 10.18
CA GLY A 39 -10.95 19.78 9.21
C GLY A 39 -10.74 18.71 8.13
N LEU A 40 -9.96 17.66 8.44
CA LEU A 40 -9.64 16.59 7.50
C LEU A 40 -10.74 15.54 7.47
N THR A 41 -10.99 14.96 6.28
CA THR A 41 -11.87 13.81 6.15
C THR A 41 -11.23 12.59 6.81
N HIS A 42 -11.88 12.07 7.85
CA HIS A 42 -11.40 10.94 8.61
C HIS A 42 -12.46 9.84 8.71
N TYR A 43 -12.11 8.64 8.27
CA TYR A 43 -12.93 7.45 8.41
C TYR A 43 -12.43 6.64 9.61
N GLY A 44 -12.73 7.12 10.82
CA GLY A 44 -12.35 6.48 12.09
C GLY A 44 -12.90 5.05 12.24
N MET A 45 -12.52 4.37 13.31
CA MET A 45 -12.78 2.93 13.49
C MET A 45 -14.25 2.53 13.31
N MET A 46 -15.21 3.32 13.80
CA MET A 46 -16.64 3.03 13.72
C MET A 46 -17.29 3.55 12.42
N HIS A 47 -16.51 4.21 11.56
CA HIS A 47 -17.08 4.78 10.35
C HIS A 47 -17.35 3.66 9.31
N PRO A 48 -18.53 3.62 8.65
CA PRO A 48 -18.89 2.57 7.70
C PRO A 48 -17.97 2.52 6.46
N LYS A 49 -17.25 3.60 6.19
CA LYS A 49 -16.27 3.70 5.10
C LYS A 49 -14.84 3.39 5.55
N ASN A 50 -14.64 2.99 6.81
CA ASN A 50 -13.32 2.59 7.31
C ASN A 50 -12.87 1.29 6.67
N GLY A 51 -11.60 1.20 6.31
CA GLY A 51 -10.98 0.00 5.75
C GLY A 51 -9.51 0.23 5.41
N ILE A 52 -8.87 -0.80 4.89
CA ILE A 52 -7.48 -0.72 4.43
C ILE A 52 -7.43 0.23 3.23
N ILE A 53 -6.60 1.27 3.30
CA ILE A 53 -6.53 2.33 2.28
C ILE A 53 -6.21 1.77 0.88
N HIS A 54 -5.41 0.70 0.80
CA HIS A 54 -5.05 0.07 -0.46
C HIS A 54 -6.23 -0.66 -1.16
N VAL A 55 -7.33 -0.88 -0.43
CA VAL A 55 -8.59 -1.41 -0.97
C VAL A 55 -9.60 -0.27 -1.11
N VAL A 56 -9.83 0.47 -0.04
CA VAL A 56 -10.82 1.57 0.01
C VAL A 56 -10.48 2.68 -0.99
N GLY A 57 -9.20 3.00 -1.16
CA GLY A 57 -8.75 4.04 -2.10
C GLY A 57 -9.17 3.75 -3.54
N PRO A 58 -8.78 2.60 -4.12
CA PRO A 58 -9.21 2.17 -5.44
C PRO A 58 -10.73 2.02 -5.59
N GLU A 59 -11.38 1.30 -4.67
CA GLU A 59 -12.83 1.02 -4.74
C GLU A 59 -13.70 2.29 -4.70
N ARG A 60 -13.21 3.34 -4.07
CA ARG A 60 -13.93 4.62 -3.97
C ARG A 60 -13.49 5.66 -5.00
N GLY A 61 -12.62 5.28 -5.92
CA GLY A 61 -12.10 6.21 -6.91
C GLY A 61 -11.22 7.32 -6.32
N LEU A 62 -10.64 7.10 -5.14
CA LEU A 62 -9.71 8.05 -4.52
C LEU A 62 -8.30 7.90 -5.10
N THR A 63 -7.98 6.74 -5.66
CA THR A 63 -6.72 6.46 -6.34
C THR A 63 -6.94 6.60 -7.84
N LEU A 64 -6.27 7.56 -8.46
CA LEU A 64 -6.40 7.84 -9.89
C LEU A 64 -5.03 7.74 -10.59
N PRO A 65 -5.01 7.41 -11.90
CA PRO A 65 -3.79 7.42 -12.69
C PRO A 65 -3.09 8.79 -12.63
N GLY A 66 -1.76 8.77 -12.55
CA GLY A 66 -0.93 9.98 -12.51
C GLY A 66 -0.81 10.64 -11.14
N MET A 67 -1.49 10.13 -10.12
CA MET A 67 -1.32 10.64 -8.76
C MET A 67 0.01 10.19 -8.15
N THR A 68 0.54 11.01 -7.22
CA THR A 68 1.58 10.60 -6.28
C THR A 68 0.91 10.34 -4.93
N ILE A 69 1.09 9.12 -4.39
CA ILE A 69 0.46 8.68 -3.16
C ILE A 69 1.54 8.21 -2.19
N VAL A 70 1.55 8.79 -0.99
CA VAL A 70 2.41 8.37 0.10
C VAL A 70 1.58 8.03 1.33
N CYS A 71 2.00 7.05 2.09
CA CYS A 71 1.27 6.56 3.26
C CYS A 71 2.25 5.92 4.24
N GLY A 72 1.91 5.88 5.51
CA GLY A 72 2.70 5.21 6.55
C GLY A 72 2.66 3.66 6.51
N ASP A 73 2.16 3.08 5.42
CA ASP A 73 2.13 1.63 5.18
C ASP A 73 3.09 1.25 4.04
N SER A 74 3.92 0.23 4.28
CA SER A 74 4.90 -0.23 3.29
C SER A 74 4.28 -0.74 1.99
N HIS A 75 3.05 -1.27 2.03
CA HIS A 75 2.35 -1.80 0.86
C HIS A 75 1.60 -0.74 0.04
N THR A 76 1.94 0.53 0.22
CA THR A 76 1.38 1.66 -0.55
C THR A 76 1.63 1.51 -2.06
N SER A 77 2.67 0.78 -2.47
CA SER A 77 2.91 0.41 -3.87
C SER A 77 1.73 -0.26 -4.56
N THR A 78 0.77 -0.81 -3.80
CA THR A 78 -0.49 -1.38 -4.32
C THR A 78 -1.22 -0.42 -5.27
N HIS A 79 -1.21 0.88 -4.95
CA HIS A 79 -1.87 1.91 -5.78
C HIS A 79 -1.23 2.08 -7.16
N GLY A 80 -0.02 1.55 -7.37
CA GLY A 80 0.63 1.49 -8.68
C GLY A 80 -0.18 0.74 -9.73
N ALA A 81 -1.00 -0.24 -9.33
CA ALA A 81 -1.90 -0.96 -10.22
C ALA A 81 -2.95 -0.04 -10.89
N MET A 82 -3.26 1.09 -10.28
CA MET A 82 -4.15 2.12 -10.82
C MET A 82 -3.42 3.19 -11.64
N GLY A 83 -2.11 3.02 -11.87
CA GLY A 83 -1.30 4.02 -12.58
C GLY A 83 -0.85 5.20 -11.74
N ALA A 84 -0.83 5.05 -10.41
CA ALA A 84 -0.27 6.04 -9.49
C ALA A 84 1.20 5.72 -9.18
N ILE A 85 2.01 6.74 -8.87
CA ILE A 85 3.31 6.56 -8.23
C ILE A 85 3.06 6.51 -6.73
N ALA A 86 3.27 5.34 -6.12
CA ALA A 86 2.86 5.13 -4.75
C ALA A 86 3.91 4.35 -3.94
N PHE A 87 4.26 4.86 -2.76
CA PHE A 87 5.24 4.22 -1.89
C PHE A 87 5.02 4.55 -0.42
N GLY A 88 5.48 3.63 0.45
CA GLY A 88 5.45 3.81 1.90
C GLY A 88 6.51 4.79 2.37
N ILE A 89 6.16 5.58 3.40
CA ILE A 89 7.06 6.53 4.07
C ILE A 89 7.01 6.35 5.58
N GLY A 90 8.03 6.82 6.27
CA GLY A 90 8.07 6.79 7.73
C GLY A 90 7.13 7.81 8.38
N THR A 91 6.84 7.63 9.67
CA THR A 91 5.93 8.52 10.41
C THR A 91 6.38 9.98 10.43
N SER A 92 7.68 10.24 10.57
CA SER A 92 8.24 11.60 10.52
C SER A 92 8.12 12.22 9.12
N GLU A 93 8.20 11.40 8.07
CA GLU A 93 7.97 11.86 6.70
C GLU A 93 6.48 12.15 6.45
N VAL A 94 5.57 11.38 7.06
CA VAL A 94 4.12 11.69 7.01
C VAL A 94 3.85 13.07 7.63
N GLU A 95 4.45 13.36 8.78
CA GLU A 95 4.34 14.68 9.41
C GLU A 95 4.83 15.79 8.48
N MET A 96 6.01 15.61 7.86
CA MET A 96 6.57 16.57 6.90
C MET A 96 5.63 16.78 5.70
N VAL A 97 5.10 15.70 5.13
CA VAL A 97 4.18 15.80 3.98
C VAL A 97 2.89 16.50 4.35
N LEU A 98 2.32 16.23 5.52
CA LEU A 98 1.11 16.92 5.99
C LEU A 98 1.36 18.42 6.20
N ALA A 99 2.53 18.79 6.69
CA ALA A 99 2.89 20.19 6.95
C ALA A 99 3.27 20.97 5.68
N SER A 100 4.03 20.35 4.76
CA SER A 100 4.67 21.07 3.64
C SER A 100 4.20 20.62 2.25
N GLN A 101 3.47 19.52 2.15
CA GLN A 101 3.10 18.84 0.89
C GLN A 101 4.33 18.42 0.05
N CYS A 102 5.50 18.34 0.69
CA CYS A 102 6.75 18.00 0.05
C CYS A 102 7.47 16.89 0.80
N ILE A 103 8.23 16.08 0.06
CA ILE A 103 9.11 15.07 0.60
C ILE A 103 10.39 15.02 -0.23
N LEU A 104 11.54 14.89 0.44
CA LEU A 104 12.82 14.71 -0.23
C LEU A 104 13.02 13.22 -0.53
N GLN A 105 13.15 12.88 -1.79
CA GLN A 105 13.40 11.51 -2.23
C GLN A 105 14.58 11.45 -3.19
N SER A 106 15.42 10.43 -3.04
CA SER A 106 16.41 10.12 -4.07
C SER A 106 15.70 9.68 -5.35
N ARG A 107 16.18 10.16 -6.50
CA ARG A 107 15.63 9.73 -7.79
C ARG A 107 15.80 8.22 -7.95
N PRO A 108 14.71 7.44 -7.99
CA PRO A 108 14.80 5.99 -8.18
C PRO A 108 15.21 5.67 -9.61
N LYS A 109 15.80 4.50 -9.78
CA LYS A 109 15.97 3.89 -11.10
C LYS A 109 14.66 3.29 -11.58
N THR A 110 14.54 3.00 -12.86
CA THR A 110 13.40 2.28 -13.43
C THR A 110 13.81 0.86 -13.79
N MET A 111 12.92 -0.10 -13.51
CA MET A 111 13.08 -1.49 -13.87
C MET A 111 11.80 -1.95 -14.56
N ARG A 112 11.94 -2.64 -15.70
CA ARG A 112 10.80 -3.28 -16.34
C ARG A 112 10.91 -4.79 -16.22
N ILE A 113 9.84 -5.39 -15.69
CA ILE A 113 9.69 -6.84 -15.60
C ILE A 113 8.62 -7.26 -16.59
N THR A 114 9.02 -8.05 -17.58
CA THR A 114 8.11 -8.51 -18.63
C THR A 114 7.75 -9.98 -18.35
N VAL A 115 6.46 -10.27 -18.26
CA VAL A 115 5.93 -11.63 -18.12
C VAL A 115 5.02 -11.90 -19.30
N ASP A 116 5.47 -12.71 -20.22
CA ASP A 116 4.74 -13.08 -21.43
C ASP A 116 4.18 -14.51 -21.35
N GLY A 117 3.19 -14.79 -22.18
CA GLY A 117 2.48 -16.06 -22.25
C GLY A 117 1.15 -16.00 -21.52
N GLU A 118 0.69 -17.17 -21.09
CA GLU A 118 -0.54 -17.35 -20.33
C GLU A 118 -0.23 -18.05 -19.00
N LEU A 119 -0.95 -17.67 -17.97
CA LEU A 119 -0.82 -18.33 -16.66
C LEU A 119 -1.48 -19.73 -16.74
N GLY A 120 -0.78 -20.73 -16.23
CA GLY A 120 -1.30 -22.10 -16.14
C GLY A 120 -2.53 -22.16 -15.22
N LYS A 121 -3.32 -23.20 -15.38
CA LYS A 121 -4.49 -23.45 -14.52
C LYS A 121 -4.10 -23.49 -13.04
N GLY A 122 -4.75 -22.66 -12.23
CA GLY A 122 -4.50 -22.56 -10.79
C GLY A 122 -3.33 -21.65 -10.39
N VAL A 123 -2.60 -21.06 -11.36
CA VAL A 123 -1.56 -20.07 -11.10
C VAL A 123 -2.20 -18.70 -10.92
N THR A 124 -1.87 -18.04 -9.83
CA THR A 124 -2.38 -16.72 -9.45
C THR A 124 -1.31 -15.64 -9.60
N ALA A 125 -1.70 -14.37 -9.54
CA ALA A 125 -0.77 -13.25 -9.50
C ALA A 125 0.22 -13.33 -8.32
N LYS A 126 -0.21 -13.92 -7.20
CA LYS A 126 0.67 -14.17 -6.05
C LYS A 126 1.78 -15.14 -6.38
N ASP A 127 1.48 -16.23 -7.09
CA ASP A 127 2.49 -17.21 -7.50
C ASP A 127 3.51 -16.57 -8.43
N VAL A 128 3.06 -15.72 -9.36
CA VAL A 128 3.94 -14.93 -10.23
C VAL A 128 4.87 -14.02 -9.41
N ALA A 129 4.33 -13.30 -8.43
CA ALA A 129 5.12 -12.44 -7.55
C ALA A 129 6.17 -13.24 -6.75
N LEU A 130 5.76 -14.38 -6.16
CA LEU A 130 6.66 -15.23 -5.40
C LEU A 130 7.76 -15.84 -6.29
N TYR A 131 7.41 -16.23 -7.52
CA TYR A 131 8.39 -16.71 -8.48
C TYR A 131 9.43 -15.62 -8.84
N MET A 132 8.98 -14.39 -9.11
CA MET A 132 9.88 -13.27 -9.36
C MET A 132 10.83 -13.03 -8.17
N MET A 133 10.29 -13.01 -6.95
CA MET A 133 11.11 -12.89 -5.73
C MET A 133 12.13 -14.00 -5.58
N SER A 134 11.77 -15.24 -5.96
CA SER A 134 12.72 -16.37 -5.93
C SER A 134 13.91 -16.17 -6.88
N LYS A 135 13.75 -15.37 -7.92
CA LYS A 135 14.82 -15.05 -8.92
C LYS A 135 15.59 -13.79 -8.56
N MET A 136 14.92 -12.80 -7.99
CA MET A 136 15.48 -11.48 -7.76
C MET A 136 15.94 -11.27 -6.31
N THR A 137 15.56 -12.14 -5.39
CA THR A 137 15.73 -12.02 -3.94
C THR A 137 14.90 -10.88 -3.31
N THR A 138 14.93 -10.76 -1.99
CA THR A 138 14.17 -9.75 -1.22
C THR A 138 14.71 -8.32 -1.35
N SER A 139 15.83 -8.12 -2.03
CA SER A 139 16.45 -6.80 -2.26
C SER A 139 16.77 -6.52 -3.72
N GLY A 140 16.36 -7.41 -4.64
CA GLY A 140 16.74 -7.31 -6.05
C GLY A 140 16.19 -6.09 -6.78
N ALA A 141 15.13 -5.48 -6.27
CA ALA A 141 14.55 -4.26 -6.82
C ALA A 141 14.73 -3.01 -5.93
N THR A 142 15.64 -3.07 -4.94
CA THR A 142 15.91 -1.94 -4.05
C THR A 142 16.40 -0.72 -4.84
N GLY A 143 15.74 0.42 -4.64
CA GLY A 143 16.05 1.66 -5.35
C GLY A 143 15.44 1.78 -6.75
N TYR A 144 14.54 0.87 -7.12
CA TYR A 144 13.83 0.90 -8.38
C TYR A 144 12.33 1.16 -8.20
N PHE A 145 11.74 1.90 -9.15
CA PHE A 145 10.34 1.76 -9.52
C PHE A 145 10.20 0.67 -10.56
N VAL A 146 9.28 -0.27 -10.32
CA VAL A 146 9.07 -1.42 -11.18
C VAL A 146 7.85 -1.22 -12.07
N GLU A 147 8.03 -1.37 -13.38
CA GLU A 147 6.95 -1.47 -14.35
C GLU A 147 6.72 -2.96 -14.68
N TYR A 148 5.51 -3.43 -14.49
CA TYR A 148 5.10 -4.77 -14.93
C TYR A 148 4.51 -4.70 -16.33
N ALA A 149 5.02 -5.54 -17.23
CA ALA A 149 4.64 -5.58 -18.64
C ALA A 149 4.48 -7.03 -19.14
N GLY A 150 4.03 -7.17 -20.37
CA GLY A 150 3.86 -8.46 -21.03
C GLY A 150 2.41 -8.92 -21.13
N SER A 151 2.19 -9.97 -21.93
CA SER A 151 0.83 -10.46 -22.19
C SER A 151 0.17 -11.05 -20.97
N ALA A 152 0.90 -11.81 -20.14
CA ALA A 152 0.37 -12.37 -18.90
C ALA A 152 -0.11 -11.25 -17.94
N ILE A 153 0.64 -10.14 -17.84
CA ILE A 153 0.25 -9.00 -16.99
C ILE A 153 -0.99 -8.28 -17.52
N ARG A 154 -1.08 -8.10 -18.84
CA ARG A 154 -2.26 -7.47 -19.47
C ARG A 154 -3.54 -8.27 -19.27
N ASN A 155 -3.42 -9.60 -19.19
CA ASN A 155 -4.54 -10.51 -19.00
C ASN A 155 -4.95 -10.68 -17.52
N LEU A 156 -4.18 -10.14 -16.57
CA LEU A 156 -4.58 -10.15 -15.16
C LEU A 156 -5.80 -9.27 -14.93
N THR A 157 -6.66 -9.73 -14.01
CA THR A 157 -7.70 -8.86 -13.42
C THR A 157 -7.08 -7.70 -12.65
N MET A 158 -7.87 -6.69 -12.31
CA MET A 158 -7.38 -5.57 -11.50
C MET A 158 -6.88 -6.06 -10.13
N GLU A 159 -7.56 -7.00 -9.50
CA GLU A 159 -7.16 -7.61 -8.22
C GLU A 159 -5.80 -8.33 -8.35
N GLY A 160 -5.57 -8.99 -9.47
CA GLY A 160 -4.27 -9.61 -9.77
C GLY A 160 -3.17 -8.56 -9.91
N ARG A 161 -3.42 -7.45 -10.57
CA ARG A 161 -2.47 -6.32 -10.69
C ARG A 161 -2.22 -5.65 -9.34
N LEU A 162 -3.27 -5.43 -8.54
CA LEU A 162 -3.14 -4.95 -7.16
C LEU A 162 -2.26 -5.87 -6.32
N THR A 163 -2.43 -7.19 -6.48
CA THR A 163 -1.60 -8.19 -5.78
C THR A 163 -0.12 -8.11 -6.17
N LEU A 164 0.19 -7.96 -7.47
CA LEU A 164 1.59 -7.80 -7.92
C LEU A 164 2.21 -6.52 -7.36
N CYS A 165 1.53 -5.40 -7.49
CA CYS A 165 2.01 -4.12 -6.98
C CYS A 165 2.14 -4.13 -5.45
N ASN A 166 1.22 -4.79 -4.73
CA ASN A 166 1.28 -4.96 -3.29
C ASN A 166 2.55 -5.70 -2.86
N LEU A 167 2.87 -6.80 -3.52
CA LEU A 167 4.01 -7.64 -3.17
C LEU A 167 5.36 -7.09 -3.68
N SER A 168 5.37 -6.02 -4.46
CA SER A 168 6.60 -5.41 -4.98
C SER A 168 7.55 -4.96 -3.89
N ILE A 169 7.03 -4.50 -2.76
CA ILE A 169 7.84 -4.06 -1.62
C ILE A 169 8.65 -5.22 -1.01
N GLU A 170 8.17 -6.46 -1.13
CA GLU A 170 8.87 -7.64 -0.59
C GLU A 170 10.17 -7.97 -1.34
N MET A 171 10.36 -7.41 -2.54
CA MET A 171 11.64 -7.45 -3.27
C MET A 171 12.39 -6.11 -3.23
N GLY A 172 11.97 -5.20 -2.35
CA GLY A 172 12.59 -3.89 -2.13
C GLY A 172 12.22 -2.81 -3.15
N ALA A 173 11.26 -3.08 -4.06
CA ALA A 173 10.79 -2.11 -5.05
C ALA A 173 9.91 -1.01 -4.42
N ARG A 174 9.83 0.10 -5.15
CA ARG A 174 8.87 1.17 -4.91
C ARG A 174 7.81 1.18 -6.00
#